data_9c791344b1853710aefa034f46587bd2
#
_entry.id   9c791344b1853710aefa034f46587bd2
#
_cell.length_a   1.000
_cell.length_b   1.000
_cell.length_c   1.000
_cell.angle_alpha   90.00
_cell.angle_beta   90.00
_cell.angle_gamma   90.00
#
_symmetry.space_group_name_H-M   'P 1'
#
loop_
_entity.id
_entity.type
_entity.pdbx_description
1 polymer ?
#
loop_
_entity_poly.entity_id
_entity_poly.type
_entity_poly.pdbx_seq_one_letter_code
_entity_poly.pdbx_strand_id
1 'polypeptide(L)'
;MSRTYEELKAGFERIEAAQACRNLMGKYSYLHTAMRNIDFMNLWANREDDILAMPWGYYLGIEGVRKCYLEDHGDRSDPQVQDSPIFKGGMMMHAMDTAVIEVAKDGKTAKGVWLSPGHESCYIPDFSKFPDWKKGDPLPENLEIMSSCEWAWSKYYVDFIKEDGEWKFWRLRLWPIYKNDFYVPWTQHPDMDEVDFPFHNHKALPESNWAWNKEIVY
;
A
#
# COMPACT_ATOMS: atom_id res chain seq x y z
N MET A 1 -30.78 13.52 27.09
CA MET A 1 -29.68 13.90 28.02
C MET A 1 -28.79 14.91 27.32
N SER A 2 -28.49 16.04 27.95
CA SER A 2 -27.54 17.01 27.40
C SER A 2 -26.12 16.47 27.64
N ARG A 3 -25.28 16.56 26.60
CA ARG A 3 -23.84 16.20 26.72
C ARG A 3 -23.11 17.27 27.51
N THR A 4 -22.12 16.86 28.30
CA THR A 4 -21.21 17.78 28.99
C THR A 4 -20.22 18.41 28.00
N TYR A 5 -19.55 19.47 28.40
CA TYR A 5 -18.50 20.09 27.60
C TYR A 5 -17.36 19.10 27.26
N GLU A 6 -16.93 18.28 28.21
CA GLU A 6 -15.88 17.28 27.99
C GLU A 6 -16.30 16.18 27.01
N GLU A 7 -17.57 15.75 27.07
CA GLU A 7 -18.10 14.78 26.09
C GLU A 7 -18.17 15.36 24.68
N LEU A 8 -18.52 16.65 24.57
CA LEU A 8 -18.55 17.32 23.26
C LEU A 8 -17.13 17.51 22.71
N LYS A 9 -16.18 17.94 23.56
CA LYS A 9 -14.77 18.10 23.21
C LYS A 9 -14.18 16.78 22.73
N ALA A 10 -14.33 15.71 23.51
CA ALA A 10 -13.83 14.38 23.13
C ALA A 10 -14.50 13.86 21.84
N GLY A 11 -15.77 14.19 21.63
CA GLY A 11 -16.48 13.88 20.38
C GLY A 11 -15.89 14.62 19.18
N PHE A 12 -15.58 15.89 19.33
CA PHE A 12 -14.97 16.71 18.29
C PHE A 12 -13.55 16.23 17.95
N GLU A 13 -12.72 15.97 18.95
CA GLU A 13 -11.38 15.44 18.77
C GLU A 13 -11.35 14.11 18.00
N ARG A 14 -12.35 13.22 18.23
CA ARG A 14 -12.49 11.99 17.44
C ARG A 14 -12.89 12.24 15.99
N ILE A 15 -13.72 13.25 15.73
CA ILE A 15 -14.07 13.63 14.36
C ILE A 15 -12.85 14.17 13.62
N GLU A 16 -12.07 15.04 14.25
CA GLU A 16 -10.82 15.56 13.69
C GLU A 16 -9.82 14.42 13.42
N ALA A 17 -9.68 13.49 14.35
CA ALA A 17 -8.83 12.32 14.20
C ALA A 17 -9.25 11.43 13.01
N ALA A 18 -10.53 11.14 12.89
CA ALA A 18 -11.05 10.36 11.76
C ALA A 18 -10.81 11.07 10.42
N GLN A 19 -10.98 12.40 10.39
CA GLN A 19 -10.70 13.20 9.18
C GLN A 19 -9.20 13.23 8.86
N ALA A 20 -8.33 13.31 9.86
CA ALA A 20 -6.88 13.26 9.68
C ALA A 20 -6.43 11.89 9.10
N CYS A 21 -6.96 10.78 9.63
CA CYS A 21 -6.69 9.44 9.10
C CYS A 21 -7.20 9.28 7.66
N ARG A 22 -8.38 9.82 7.35
CA ARG A 22 -8.91 9.82 5.97
C ARG A 22 -8.00 10.60 5.02
N ASN A 23 -7.52 11.78 5.43
CA ASN A 23 -6.60 12.59 4.64
C ASN A 23 -5.26 11.88 4.45
N LEU A 24 -4.77 11.17 5.48
CA LEU A 24 -3.52 10.41 5.40
C LEU A 24 -3.62 9.30 4.34
N MET A 25 -4.74 8.56 4.33
CA MET A 25 -4.99 7.55 3.30
C MET A 25 -5.17 8.17 1.90
N GLY A 26 -5.79 9.34 1.80
CA GLY A 26 -5.85 10.08 0.54
C GLY A 26 -4.46 10.48 0.04
N LYS A 27 -3.58 10.98 0.92
CA LYS A 27 -2.19 11.30 0.56
C LYS A 27 -1.44 10.06 0.06
N TYR A 28 -1.61 8.90 0.72
CA TYR A 28 -1.07 7.63 0.25
C TYR A 28 -1.48 7.35 -1.20
N SER A 29 -2.79 7.39 -1.48
CA SER A 29 -3.31 7.12 -2.83
C SER A 29 -2.66 8.01 -3.90
N TYR A 30 -2.59 9.32 -3.66
CA TYR A 30 -1.96 10.25 -4.60
C TYR A 30 -0.45 10.02 -4.74
N LEU A 31 0.27 9.85 -3.65
CA LEU A 31 1.73 9.68 -3.67
C LEU A 31 2.11 8.35 -4.31
N HIS A 32 1.40 7.27 -3.95
CA HIS A 32 1.67 5.94 -4.50
C HIS A 32 1.33 5.88 -6.00
N THR A 33 0.18 6.41 -6.41
CA THR A 33 -0.19 6.53 -7.84
C THR A 33 0.84 7.36 -8.63
N ALA A 34 1.41 8.39 -8.02
CA ALA A 34 2.47 9.18 -8.63
C ALA A 34 3.87 8.54 -8.52
N MET A 35 3.98 7.36 -7.89
CA MET A 35 5.25 6.69 -7.56
C MET A 35 6.22 7.59 -6.77
N ARG A 36 5.70 8.44 -5.89
CA ARG A 36 6.46 9.28 -4.97
C ARG A 36 6.60 8.58 -3.61
N ASN A 37 7.22 7.42 -3.63
CA ASN A 37 7.28 6.55 -2.47
C ASN A 37 8.21 7.07 -1.37
N ILE A 38 9.21 7.89 -1.70
CA ILE A 38 10.03 8.60 -0.70
C ILE A 38 9.15 9.52 0.16
N ASP A 39 8.27 10.32 -0.48
CA ASP A 39 7.36 11.20 0.24
C ASP A 39 6.33 10.42 1.05
N PHE A 40 5.87 9.29 0.51
CA PHE A 40 4.96 8.41 1.22
C PHE A 40 5.57 7.84 2.51
N MET A 41 6.86 7.50 2.51
CA MET A 41 7.54 7.01 3.71
C MET A 41 7.50 7.99 4.88
N ASN A 42 7.39 9.30 4.62
CA ASN A 42 7.25 10.31 5.68
C ASN A 42 5.89 10.25 6.42
N LEU A 43 4.93 9.50 5.88
CA LEU A 43 3.61 9.31 6.48
C LEU A 43 3.57 8.15 7.49
N TRP A 44 4.63 7.34 7.61
CA TRP A 44 4.76 6.22 8.53
C TRP A 44 5.29 6.65 9.90
N ALA A 45 4.97 5.87 10.93
CA ALA A 45 5.36 6.13 12.31
C ALA A 45 6.86 5.95 12.59
N ASN A 46 7.59 5.27 11.72
CA ASN A 46 9.03 5.01 11.84
C ASN A 46 9.38 4.14 13.05
N ARG A 47 8.65 3.06 13.23
CA ARG A 47 8.74 2.16 14.38
C ARG A 47 9.24 0.77 13.98
N GLU A 48 9.79 0.03 14.96
CA GLU A 48 10.16 -1.38 14.78
C GLU A 48 8.94 -2.31 14.67
N ASP A 49 7.79 -1.89 15.18
CA ASP A 49 6.52 -2.61 15.12
C ASP A 49 5.57 -2.13 14.01
N ASP A 50 6.07 -1.32 13.07
CA ASP A 50 5.39 -1.06 11.80
C ASP A 50 5.22 -2.36 11.02
N ILE A 51 4.09 -2.54 10.38
CA ILE A 51 3.82 -3.73 9.56
C ILE A 51 3.16 -3.31 8.25
N LEU A 52 3.76 -3.76 7.16
CA LEU A 52 3.11 -3.76 5.86
C LEU A 52 2.84 -5.21 5.46
N ALA A 53 1.57 -5.57 5.32
CA ALA A 53 1.17 -6.89 4.85
C ALA A 53 0.65 -6.80 3.43
N MET A 54 1.33 -7.46 2.54
CA MET A 54 1.01 -7.58 1.13
C MET A 54 0.54 -9.00 0.82
N PRO A 55 -0.14 -9.28 -0.31
CA PRO A 55 -0.60 -10.61 -0.67
C PRO A 55 0.50 -11.67 -0.67
N TRP A 56 1.73 -11.25 -0.90
CA TRP A 56 2.91 -12.11 -1.01
C TRP A 56 3.73 -12.20 0.29
N GLY A 57 3.34 -11.56 1.38
CA GLY A 57 4.01 -11.65 2.67
C GLY A 57 4.08 -10.36 3.47
N TYR A 58 4.94 -10.34 4.48
CA TYR A 58 5.03 -9.28 5.46
C TYR A 58 6.37 -8.59 5.43
N TYR A 59 6.32 -7.26 5.52
CA TYR A 59 7.46 -6.40 5.72
C TYR A 59 7.38 -5.85 7.14
N LEU A 60 8.37 -6.18 7.97
CA LEU A 60 8.36 -5.89 9.40
C LEU A 60 9.28 -4.74 9.74
N GLY A 61 8.80 -3.85 10.60
CA GLY A 61 9.46 -2.62 10.96
C GLY A 61 9.53 -1.63 9.81
N ILE A 62 9.90 -0.40 10.12
CA ILE A 62 9.99 0.67 9.11
C ILE A 62 10.96 0.32 7.96
N GLU A 63 12.06 -0.38 8.27
CA GLU A 63 13.03 -0.78 7.25
C GLU A 63 12.45 -1.83 6.30
N GLY A 64 11.59 -2.73 6.80
CA GLY A 64 10.83 -3.64 5.95
C GLY A 64 9.88 -2.89 5.03
N VAL A 65 9.15 -1.91 5.56
CA VAL A 65 8.24 -1.05 4.77
C VAL A 65 9.01 -0.28 3.70
N ARG A 66 10.18 0.29 4.04
CA ARG A 66 11.09 0.97 3.08
C ARG A 66 11.50 0.06 1.95
N LYS A 67 11.88 -1.18 2.28
CA LYS A 67 12.25 -2.16 1.28
C LYS A 67 11.15 -2.36 0.24
N CYS A 68 9.91 -2.54 0.66
CA CYS A 68 8.79 -2.71 -0.25
C CYS A 68 8.63 -1.49 -1.17
N TYR A 69 8.51 -0.30 -0.60
CA TYR A 69 8.15 0.87 -1.40
C TYR A 69 9.33 1.50 -2.15
N LEU A 70 10.54 1.42 -1.64
CA LEU A 70 11.69 2.08 -2.26
C LEU A 70 12.55 1.14 -3.11
N GLU A 71 12.72 -0.13 -2.68
CA GLU A 71 13.54 -1.07 -3.43
C GLU A 71 12.72 -1.88 -4.43
N ASP A 72 11.57 -2.43 -4.00
CA ASP A 72 10.76 -3.30 -4.85
C ASP A 72 9.90 -2.48 -5.85
N HIS A 73 9.26 -1.39 -5.41
CA HIS A 73 8.45 -0.54 -6.28
C HIS A 73 9.24 0.61 -6.93
N GLY A 74 10.25 1.16 -6.22
CA GLY A 74 11.03 2.30 -6.66
C GLY A 74 10.34 3.65 -6.45
N ASP A 75 11.03 4.71 -6.82
CA ASP A 75 10.51 6.09 -6.72
C ASP A 75 10.77 6.84 -8.02
N ARG A 76 9.77 7.57 -8.50
CA ARG A 76 9.84 8.30 -9.77
C ARG A 76 10.81 9.50 -9.72
N SER A 77 11.24 9.95 -8.55
CA SER A 77 12.29 10.97 -8.43
C SER A 77 13.69 10.42 -8.74
N ASP A 78 13.85 9.09 -8.79
CA ASP A 78 15.09 8.47 -9.25
C ASP A 78 15.23 8.67 -10.76
N PRO A 79 16.27 9.35 -11.25
CA PRO A 79 16.49 9.57 -12.68
C PRO A 79 16.60 8.27 -13.49
N GLN A 80 17.12 7.19 -12.89
CA GLN A 80 17.20 5.89 -13.54
C GLN A 80 15.82 5.26 -13.77
N VAL A 81 14.86 5.60 -12.93
CA VAL A 81 13.47 5.16 -13.04
C VAL A 81 12.71 6.02 -14.06
N GLN A 82 12.88 7.34 -14.02
CA GLN A 82 12.13 8.30 -14.85
C GLN A 82 12.28 8.05 -16.36
N ASP A 83 13.48 7.74 -16.81
CA ASP A 83 13.80 7.60 -18.24
C ASP A 83 13.75 6.16 -18.73
N SER A 84 13.55 5.20 -17.83
CA SER A 84 13.43 3.80 -18.21
C SER A 84 12.17 3.56 -19.06
N PRO A 85 12.29 2.95 -20.25
CA PRO A 85 11.13 2.56 -21.05
C PRO A 85 10.19 1.61 -20.32
N ILE A 86 10.66 0.90 -19.29
CA ILE A 86 9.86 0.02 -18.43
C ILE A 86 8.81 0.83 -17.62
N PHE A 87 9.10 2.09 -17.29
CA PHE A 87 8.18 2.96 -16.56
C PHE A 87 7.32 3.87 -17.46
N LYS A 88 7.65 3.96 -18.73
CA LYS A 88 6.81 4.71 -19.70
C LYS A 88 5.55 3.91 -19.98
N GLY A 89 4.38 4.46 -19.58
CA GLY A 89 3.09 3.78 -19.69
C GLY A 89 2.74 2.90 -18.48
N GLY A 90 3.62 2.82 -17.50
CA GLY A 90 3.28 2.22 -16.21
C GLY A 90 2.29 3.10 -15.44
N MET A 91 1.24 2.50 -14.92
CA MET A 91 0.23 3.13 -14.08
C MET A 91 -0.06 2.21 -12.90
N MET A 92 -0.13 2.78 -11.72
CA MET A 92 -0.47 2.09 -10.48
C MET A 92 -1.51 2.94 -9.74
N MET A 93 -2.77 2.83 -10.15
CA MET A 93 -3.85 3.64 -9.61
C MET A 93 -4.67 2.83 -8.61
N HIS A 94 -4.62 3.26 -7.36
CA HIS A 94 -5.39 2.70 -6.25
C HIS A 94 -6.26 3.79 -5.63
N ALA A 95 -7.51 3.90 -6.09
CA ALA A 95 -8.49 4.79 -5.48
C ALA A 95 -8.89 4.27 -4.08
N MET A 96 -9.23 5.18 -3.16
CA MET A 96 -9.60 4.86 -1.79
C MET A 96 -11.06 5.24 -1.55
N ASP A 97 -11.95 4.26 -1.74
CA ASP A 97 -13.40 4.45 -1.63
C ASP A 97 -13.96 3.92 -0.30
N THR A 98 -15.17 4.37 0.03
CA THR A 98 -16.01 3.82 1.11
C THR A 98 -15.29 3.68 2.46
N ALA A 99 -14.59 4.72 2.88
CA ALA A 99 -13.85 4.73 4.13
C ALA A 99 -14.75 4.50 5.36
N VAL A 100 -14.40 3.52 6.19
CA VAL A 100 -14.91 3.37 7.56
C VAL A 100 -13.75 3.55 8.51
N ILE A 101 -13.83 4.51 9.42
CA ILE A 101 -12.76 4.85 10.36
C ILE A 101 -13.31 4.88 11.77
N GLU A 102 -12.67 4.17 12.69
CA GLU A 102 -12.99 4.12 14.10
C GLU A 102 -11.77 4.57 14.91
N VAL A 103 -11.99 5.57 15.75
CA VAL A 103 -10.96 6.14 16.63
C VAL A 103 -11.11 5.57 18.02
N ALA A 104 -10.02 5.09 18.61
CA ALA A 104 -9.99 4.58 19.96
C ALA A 104 -10.40 5.67 20.98
N LYS A 105 -10.95 5.24 22.13
CA LYS A 105 -11.47 6.15 23.16
C LYS A 105 -10.42 7.12 23.69
N ASP A 106 -9.16 6.69 23.72
CA ASP A 106 -8.04 7.51 24.20
C ASP A 106 -7.53 8.53 23.16
N GLY A 107 -8.06 8.47 21.92
CA GLY A 107 -7.67 9.37 20.82
C GLY A 107 -6.26 9.18 20.30
N LYS A 108 -5.58 8.06 20.63
CA LYS A 108 -4.17 7.83 20.27
C LYS A 108 -4.00 6.89 19.09
N THR A 109 -4.97 6.01 18.86
CA THR A 109 -4.97 5.05 17.76
C THR A 109 -6.30 5.10 17.01
N ALA A 110 -6.29 4.65 15.77
CA ALA A 110 -7.49 4.49 14.95
C ALA A 110 -7.33 3.32 14.00
N LYS A 111 -8.47 2.75 13.59
CA LYS A 111 -8.53 1.77 12.49
C LYS A 111 -9.28 2.36 11.32
N GLY A 112 -8.92 1.91 10.12
CA GLY A 112 -9.68 2.26 8.93
C GLY A 112 -9.71 1.12 7.93
N VAL A 113 -10.79 1.04 7.16
CA VAL A 113 -10.91 0.14 6.02
C VAL A 113 -11.39 0.90 4.81
N TRP A 114 -10.90 0.50 3.64
CA TRP A 114 -11.26 1.06 2.34
C TRP A 114 -11.46 -0.04 1.32
N LEU A 115 -12.38 0.19 0.39
CA LEU A 115 -12.36 -0.49 -0.89
C LEU A 115 -11.43 0.28 -1.82
N SER A 116 -10.66 -0.43 -2.62
CA SER A 116 -9.74 0.16 -3.58
C SER A 116 -9.97 -0.46 -4.96
N PRO A 117 -10.85 0.14 -5.77
CA PRO A 117 -10.90 -0.16 -7.18
C PRO A 117 -9.63 0.36 -7.83
N GLY A 118 -8.75 -0.56 -8.23
CA GLY A 118 -7.44 -0.25 -8.79
C GLY A 118 -7.31 -0.67 -10.24
N HIS A 119 -6.40 -0.01 -10.92
CA HIS A 119 -5.98 -0.32 -12.28
C HIS A 119 -4.47 -0.27 -12.31
N GLU A 120 -3.88 -1.32 -12.85
CA GLU A 120 -2.44 -1.39 -13.03
C GLU A 120 -2.10 -1.60 -14.50
N SER A 121 -1.05 -0.96 -14.96
CA SER A 121 -0.42 -1.27 -16.22
C SER A 121 1.09 -1.20 -16.06
N CYS A 122 1.78 -2.09 -16.72
CA CYS A 122 3.23 -2.07 -16.71
C CYS A 122 3.78 -2.62 -18.04
N TYR A 123 5.02 -2.28 -18.29
CA TYR A 123 5.82 -2.95 -19.30
C TYR A 123 6.64 -4.06 -18.63
N ILE A 124 6.57 -5.25 -19.22
CA ILE A 124 7.28 -6.44 -18.74
C ILE A 124 8.38 -6.75 -19.75
N PRO A 125 9.65 -6.39 -19.45
CA PRO A 125 10.75 -6.71 -20.33
C PRO A 125 11.09 -8.20 -20.26
N ASP A 126 11.27 -8.82 -21.41
CA ASP A 126 11.71 -10.23 -21.50
C ASP A 126 13.24 -10.32 -21.51
N PHE A 127 13.82 -10.53 -20.35
CA PHE A 127 15.25 -10.76 -20.19
C PHE A 127 15.69 -12.22 -20.41
N SER A 128 14.79 -13.12 -20.79
CA SER A 128 15.14 -14.55 -20.98
C SER A 128 16.25 -14.77 -22.01
N LYS A 129 16.35 -13.84 -22.98
CA LYS A 129 17.40 -13.86 -24.01
C LYS A 129 18.72 -13.18 -23.56
N PHE A 130 18.75 -12.60 -22.34
CA PHE A 130 19.85 -11.80 -21.80
C PHE A 130 20.22 -12.25 -20.37
N PRO A 131 20.61 -13.50 -20.15
CA PRO A 131 20.80 -14.07 -18.82
C PRO A 131 21.90 -13.39 -17.99
N ASP A 132 22.82 -12.71 -18.64
CA ASP A 132 23.93 -12.00 -17.99
C ASP A 132 23.58 -10.54 -17.63
N TRP A 133 22.44 -10.03 -18.08
CA TRP A 133 22.01 -8.66 -17.77
C TRP A 133 21.74 -8.49 -16.27
N LYS A 134 22.19 -7.38 -15.72
CA LYS A 134 21.97 -7.04 -14.31
C LYS A 134 21.26 -5.70 -14.19
N LYS A 135 20.46 -5.54 -13.13
CA LYS A 135 19.80 -4.27 -12.80
C LYS A 135 20.88 -3.16 -12.71
N GLY A 136 20.72 -2.13 -13.53
CA GLY A 136 21.65 -1.01 -13.66
C GLY A 136 22.51 -1.02 -14.93
N ASP A 137 22.54 -2.14 -15.66
CA ASP A 137 23.16 -2.17 -16.98
C ASP A 137 22.30 -1.45 -18.02
N PRO A 138 22.87 -0.94 -19.12
CA PRO A 138 22.11 -0.45 -20.25
C PRO A 138 21.13 -1.52 -20.76
N LEU A 139 19.93 -1.10 -21.16
CA LEU A 139 18.96 -2.04 -21.72
C LEU A 139 19.47 -2.60 -23.05
N PRO A 140 19.28 -3.92 -23.29
CA PRO A 140 19.65 -4.53 -24.55
C PRO A 140 18.90 -3.90 -25.73
N GLU A 141 19.59 -3.70 -26.88
CA GLU A 141 18.99 -3.06 -28.07
C GLU A 141 17.75 -3.79 -28.63
N ASN A 142 17.70 -5.11 -28.49
CA ASN A 142 16.60 -5.96 -28.99
C ASN A 142 15.74 -6.52 -27.85
N LEU A 143 15.61 -5.79 -26.73
CA LEU A 143 14.79 -6.18 -25.62
C LEU A 143 13.32 -6.19 -26.03
N GLU A 144 12.68 -7.35 -25.96
CA GLU A 144 11.24 -7.46 -26.14
C GLU A 144 10.53 -6.97 -24.89
N ILE A 145 9.54 -6.08 -25.05
CA ILE A 145 8.76 -5.52 -23.95
C ILE A 145 7.30 -5.80 -24.21
N MET A 146 6.69 -6.60 -23.33
CA MET A 146 5.26 -6.82 -23.31
C MET A 146 4.58 -5.73 -22.47
N SER A 147 3.32 -5.46 -22.73
CA SER A 147 2.50 -4.60 -21.87
C SER A 147 1.39 -5.41 -21.22
N SER A 148 1.11 -5.15 -19.96
CA SER A 148 -0.05 -5.66 -19.27
C SER A 148 -0.96 -4.54 -18.81
N CYS A 149 -2.26 -4.81 -18.78
CA CYS A 149 -3.27 -3.94 -18.16
C CYS A 149 -4.16 -4.83 -17.30
N GLU A 150 -4.34 -4.44 -16.04
CA GLU A 150 -5.02 -5.28 -15.07
C GLU A 150 -6.02 -4.48 -14.24
N TRP A 151 -7.12 -5.13 -13.89
CA TRP A 151 -7.97 -4.76 -12.79
C TRP A 151 -7.32 -5.27 -11.50
N ALA A 152 -7.09 -4.38 -10.53
CA ALA A 152 -6.46 -4.72 -9.26
C ALA A 152 -7.31 -4.20 -8.10
N TRP A 153 -8.43 -4.87 -7.84
CA TRP A 153 -9.34 -4.45 -6.77
C TRP A 153 -8.96 -5.07 -5.44
N SER A 154 -8.87 -4.23 -4.42
CA SER A 154 -8.38 -4.61 -3.12
C SER A 154 -9.19 -3.99 -1.99
N LYS A 155 -8.97 -4.49 -0.77
CA LYS A 155 -9.31 -3.85 0.49
C LYS A 155 -8.04 -3.43 1.19
N TYR A 156 -8.07 -2.25 1.78
CA TYR A 156 -7.03 -1.81 2.70
C TYR A 156 -7.55 -1.85 4.12
N TYR A 157 -6.76 -2.40 5.02
CA TYR A 157 -6.94 -2.36 6.47
C TYR A 157 -5.76 -1.60 7.03
N VAL A 158 -6.03 -0.56 7.81
CA VAL A 158 -4.98 0.34 8.29
C VAL A 158 -5.17 0.59 9.77
N ASP A 159 -4.10 0.42 10.54
CA ASP A 159 -3.99 0.96 11.88
C ASP A 159 -3.16 2.24 11.82
N PHE A 160 -3.68 3.27 12.47
CA PHE A 160 -3.01 4.56 12.62
C PHE A 160 -2.62 4.78 14.06
N ILE A 161 -1.53 5.50 14.25
CA ILE A 161 -1.08 5.94 15.57
C ILE A 161 -0.84 7.45 15.57
N LYS A 162 -1.12 8.10 16.70
CA LYS A 162 -0.84 9.52 16.87
C LYS A 162 0.45 9.68 17.67
N GLU A 163 1.48 10.23 17.04
CA GLU A 163 2.78 10.52 17.62
C GLU A 163 3.11 12.02 17.46
N ASP A 164 3.59 12.66 18.49
CA ASP A 164 3.96 14.10 18.50
C ASP A 164 2.86 15.03 17.95
N GLY A 165 1.60 14.65 18.17
CA GLY A 165 0.44 15.39 17.69
C GLY A 165 0.00 15.07 16.27
N GLU A 166 0.76 14.29 15.52
CA GLU A 166 0.47 13.92 14.14
C GLU A 166 -0.01 12.48 14.01
N TRP A 167 -0.97 12.24 13.12
CA TRP A 167 -1.38 10.90 12.74
C TRP A 167 -0.44 10.31 11.70
N LYS A 168 -0.07 9.04 11.88
CA LYS A 168 0.86 8.29 11.03
C LYS A 168 0.27 6.92 10.70
N PHE A 169 0.72 6.33 9.56
CA PHE A 169 0.52 4.91 9.33
C PHE A 169 1.34 4.13 10.37
N TRP A 170 0.73 3.12 10.94
CA TRP A 170 1.39 2.19 11.85
C TRP A 170 1.43 0.80 11.24
N ARG A 171 0.27 0.32 10.76
CA ARG A 171 0.16 -0.96 10.08
C ARG A 171 -0.77 -0.81 8.89
N LEU A 172 -0.39 -1.44 7.78
CA LEU A 172 -1.20 -1.43 6.58
C LEU A 172 -1.25 -2.85 6.02
N ARG A 173 -2.44 -3.32 5.68
CA ARG A 173 -2.66 -4.58 4.98
C ARG A 173 -3.43 -4.34 3.70
N LEU A 174 -2.84 -4.80 2.60
CA LEU A 174 -3.52 -4.94 1.33
C LEU A 174 -4.11 -6.35 1.22
N TRP A 175 -5.41 -6.44 1.02
CA TRP A 175 -6.10 -7.69 0.77
C TRP A 175 -6.73 -7.64 -0.61
N PRO A 176 -6.25 -8.43 -1.58
CA PRO A 176 -6.84 -8.44 -2.91
C PRO A 176 -8.26 -9.01 -2.86
N ILE A 177 -9.16 -8.38 -3.62
CA ILE A 177 -10.51 -8.90 -3.88
C ILE A 177 -10.46 -9.73 -5.16
N TYR A 178 -9.89 -9.15 -6.21
CA TYR A 178 -9.50 -9.85 -7.42
C TYR A 178 -8.43 -9.07 -8.19
N LYS A 179 -7.63 -9.79 -8.94
CA LYS A 179 -6.69 -9.25 -9.92
C LYS A 179 -6.86 -10.02 -11.22
N ASN A 180 -7.04 -9.32 -12.32
CA ASN A 180 -7.32 -9.95 -13.60
C ASN A 180 -6.85 -9.08 -14.77
N ASP A 181 -6.48 -9.71 -15.87
CA ASP A 181 -6.23 -9.01 -17.12
C ASP A 181 -7.46 -8.19 -17.54
N PHE A 182 -7.23 -6.99 -18.03
CA PHE A 182 -8.29 -6.05 -18.41
C PHE A 182 -9.28 -6.60 -19.43
N TYR A 183 -8.80 -7.46 -20.33
CA TYR A 183 -9.60 -8.05 -21.41
C TYR A 183 -10.28 -9.38 -21.06
N VAL A 184 -9.99 -9.92 -19.86
CA VAL A 184 -10.61 -11.16 -19.37
C VAL A 184 -11.89 -10.81 -18.59
N PRO A 185 -13.02 -11.50 -18.85
CA PRO A 185 -14.25 -11.28 -18.09
C PRO A 185 -14.05 -11.49 -16.59
N TRP A 186 -14.63 -10.64 -15.76
CA TRP A 186 -14.51 -10.68 -14.30
C TRP A 186 -14.97 -11.99 -13.67
N THR A 187 -15.84 -12.73 -14.37
CA THR A 187 -16.29 -14.08 -13.96
C THR A 187 -15.22 -15.16 -14.11
N GLN A 188 -14.09 -14.83 -14.71
CA GLN A 188 -12.96 -15.72 -14.97
C GLN A 188 -11.69 -15.24 -14.24
N HIS A 189 -11.84 -14.49 -13.13
CA HIS A 189 -10.68 -14.07 -12.35
C HIS A 189 -9.99 -15.27 -11.69
N PRO A 190 -8.66 -15.26 -11.56
CA PRO A 190 -7.94 -16.31 -10.86
C PRO A 190 -8.32 -16.33 -9.38
N ASP A 191 -8.22 -17.49 -8.77
CA ASP A 191 -8.25 -17.58 -7.30
C ASP A 191 -7.03 -16.83 -6.75
N MET A 192 -7.29 -15.85 -5.88
CA MET A 192 -6.21 -15.02 -5.34
C MET A 192 -5.27 -15.79 -4.41
N ASP A 193 -5.70 -16.94 -3.89
CA ASP A 193 -4.84 -17.83 -3.11
C ASP A 193 -3.81 -18.57 -4.00
N GLU A 194 -4.07 -18.64 -5.31
CA GLU A 194 -3.18 -19.27 -6.29
C GLU A 194 -2.31 -18.29 -7.06
N VAL A 195 -2.43 -16.97 -6.80
CA VAL A 195 -1.59 -15.98 -7.47
C VAL A 195 -0.16 -16.10 -6.98
N ASP A 196 0.71 -16.60 -7.82
CA ASP A 196 2.15 -16.61 -7.59
C ASP A 196 2.73 -15.21 -7.81
N PHE A 197 3.29 -14.63 -6.77
CA PHE A 197 4.00 -13.35 -6.83
C PHE A 197 5.52 -13.62 -6.80
N PRO A 198 6.14 -13.84 -7.96
CA PRO A 198 7.51 -14.38 -8.04
C PRO A 198 8.61 -13.45 -7.50
N PHE A 199 8.28 -12.21 -7.16
CA PHE A 199 9.29 -11.19 -6.80
C PHE A 199 9.56 -11.09 -5.29
N HIS A 200 8.91 -11.89 -4.45
CA HIS A 200 8.85 -11.61 -3.02
C HIS A 200 9.37 -12.77 -2.17
N ASN A 201 10.58 -12.64 -1.70
CA ASN A 201 11.20 -13.51 -0.70
C ASN A 201 10.81 -13.08 0.73
N HIS A 202 9.51 -12.98 1.03
CA HIS A 202 9.07 -12.61 2.36
C HIS A 202 8.66 -13.83 3.16
N LYS A 203 9.08 -13.81 4.42
CA LYS A 203 8.66 -14.80 5.38
C LYS A 203 7.26 -14.45 5.84
N ALA A 204 6.27 -15.23 5.43
CA ALA A 204 4.90 -15.05 5.92
C ALA A 204 4.87 -15.22 7.45
N LEU A 205 4.19 -14.29 8.13
CA LEU A 205 3.89 -14.45 9.55
C LEU A 205 2.63 -15.32 9.70
N PRO A 206 2.60 -16.23 10.70
CA PRO A 206 1.38 -16.91 11.06
C PRO A 206 0.27 -15.89 11.40
N GLU A 207 -0.97 -16.18 11.03
CA GLU A 207 -2.13 -15.31 11.32
C GLU A 207 -2.28 -14.98 12.82
N SER A 208 -1.87 -15.90 13.69
CA SER A 208 -1.86 -15.71 15.14
C SER A 208 -0.99 -14.54 15.61
N ASN A 209 -0.03 -14.10 14.81
CA ASN A 209 0.88 -13.01 15.12
C ASN A 209 0.40 -11.64 14.58
N TRP A 210 -0.77 -11.59 13.99
CA TRP A 210 -1.36 -10.34 13.52
C TRP A 210 -1.87 -9.52 14.70
N ALA A 211 -1.01 -8.66 15.20
CA ALA A 211 -1.29 -7.85 16.39
C ALA A 211 -2.34 -6.75 16.17
N TRP A 212 -2.55 -6.31 14.94
CA TRP A 212 -3.45 -5.21 14.62
C TRP A 212 -4.92 -5.38 15.02
N ASN A 213 -5.36 -6.60 15.27
CA ASN A 213 -6.72 -6.85 15.74
C ASN A 213 -6.85 -6.83 17.27
N LYS A 214 -5.74 -6.73 18.01
CA LYS A 214 -5.72 -6.91 19.47
C LYS A 214 -5.49 -5.63 20.26
N GLU A 215 -5.00 -4.57 19.63
CA GLU A 215 -4.44 -3.41 20.33
C GLU A 215 -5.30 -2.15 20.29
N ILE A 216 -6.36 -2.13 19.50
CA ILE A 216 -7.28 -0.98 19.45
C ILE A 216 -8.52 -1.33 20.27
N VAL A 217 -8.69 -0.64 21.38
CA VAL A 217 -9.85 -0.77 22.28
C VAL A 217 -10.86 0.31 21.93
N TYR A 218 -12.02 -0.10 21.45
CA TYR A 218 -13.14 0.78 21.08
C TYR A 218 -14.06 1.08 22.27
#